data_2bde43907ed3737d07c10819a38a8eb7
#
_entry.id   2bde43907ed3737d07c10819a38a8eb7
#
_cell.length_a   1.000
_cell.length_b   1.000
_cell.length_c   1.000
_cell.angle_alpha   90.00
_cell.angle_beta   90.00
_cell.angle_gamma   90.00
#
_symmetry.space_group_name_H-M   'P 1'
#
loop_
_entity.id
_entity.type
_entity.pdbx_description
1 polymer ?
#
loop_
_entity_poly.entity_id
_entity_poly.type
_entity_poly.pdbx_seq_one_letter_code
_entity_poly.pdbx_strand_id
1 'polypeptide(L)'
;MKKPCVLIVVENLPVPLDRRVWQEACALRDAGYEVVVICPRMRGFVQPEETLEGIHIYRHWISAEAGGFLGFFSEYASALWGEIHLAWKVWRRHRFKIIHICNPPDLLFLVAWPFKLLGVHVIYDVHDLWPEMFEAKFGRRGLFYWAVRLAERLTHACADVVLATNESVKAVATSRGKKKPQSVFVVRTAPKIPAVENILPDPALKKGRPYLVGYVGVMGDADGVMGLIEAAHHLVHQVGRKDIHFLLMGTGPEFDRLKQRRDELGLREYVDLPGRVTNEFLFQALKTIDLGVSCDPINEYNHHCTMNKVLEYMAFGKPQVMFDLKEGRTSAGDAACYVGDNSPKALAESISKNMDSPEARDRMGRLGAERIRTQLNWEKSVEQLLCAYEAVQ
;
A
#
# COMPACT_ATOMS: atom_id res chain seq x y z
N MET A 1 -15.76 -23.17 -20.99
CA MET A 1 -14.68 -24.05 -20.45
C MET A 1 -14.32 -23.51 -19.08
N LYS A 2 -13.99 -24.40 -18.11
CA LYS A 2 -13.51 -23.98 -16.77
C LYS A 2 -12.15 -23.30 -16.95
N LYS A 3 -11.96 -22.08 -16.38
CA LYS A 3 -10.67 -21.41 -16.42
C LYS A 3 -9.63 -22.18 -15.62
N PRO A 4 -8.33 -21.99 -15.92
CA PRO A 4 -7.26 -22.74 -15.24
C PRO A 4 -7.14 -22.38 -13.76
N CYS A 5 -6.47 -23.26 -13.00
CA CYS A 5 -6.07 -22.96 -11.63
C CYS A 5 -4.89 -21.98 -11.63
N VAL A 6 -4.94 -21.04 -10.69
CA VAL A 6 -3.94 -20.00 -10.44
C VAL A 6 -3.39 -20.19 -9.03
N LEU A 7 -2.07 -20.17 -8.87
CA LEU A 7 -1.40 -20.06 -7.59
C LEU A 7 -0.88 -18.64 -7.40
N ILE A 8 -1.31 -17.96 -6.33
CA ILE A 8 -0.74 -16.67 -5.90
C ILE A 8 0.20 -16.95 -4.72
N VAL A 9 1.40 -16.37 -4.75
CA VAL A 9 2.40 -16.49 -3.67
C VAL A 9 2.76 -15.12 -3.14
N VAL A 10 2.55 -14.90 -1.85
CA VAL A 10 2.87 -13.65 -1.14
C VAL A 10 3.55 -13.96 0.18
N GLU A 11 4.68 -13.30 0.45
CA GLU A 11 5.51 -13.56 1.63
C GLU A 11 5.24 -12.60 2.80
N ASN A 12 4.85 -11.36 2.52
CA ASN A 12 4.80 -10.28 3.52
C ASN A 12 3.65 -10.39 4.51
N LEU A 13 2.45 -10.70 4.02
CA LEU A 13 1.22 -10.67 4.80
C LEU A 13 0.31 -11.84 4.47
N PRO A 14 -0.42 -12.38 5.47
CA PRO A 14 -1.43 -13.39 5.22
C PRO A 14 -2.66 -12.78 4.53
N VAL A 15 -3.32 -13.56 3.69
CA VAL A 15 -4.66 -13.22 3.23
C VAL A 15 -5.71 -13.66 4.27
N PRO A 16 -6.81 -12.89 4.43
CA PRO A 16 -7.25 -11.70 3.68
C PRO A 16 -6.68 -10.37 4.20
N LEU A 17 -5.69 -10.36 5.07
CA LEU A 17 -5.11 -9.13 5.64
C LEU A 17 -4.36 -8.32 4.58
N ASP A 18 -3.66 -8.97 3.64
CA ASP A 18 -3.16 -8.33 2.43
C ASP A 18 -4.34 -7.98 1.52
N ARG A 19 -4.70 -6.70 1.52
CA ARG A 19 -5.87 -6.21 0.80
C ARG A 19 -5.74 -6.35 -0.71
N ARG A 20 -4.54 -6.12 -1.26
CA ARG A 20 -4.30 -6.20 -2.70
C ARG A 20 -4.45 -7.63 -3.18
N VAL A 21 -3.69 -8.54 -2.60
CA VAL A 21 -3.74 -9.97 -2.97
C VAL A 21 -5.14 -10.54 -2.77
N TRP A 22 -5.84 -10.14 -1.69
CA TRP A 22 -7.21 -10.59 -1.45
C TRP A 22 -8.21 -10.09 -2.51
N GLN A 23 -8.11 -8.82 -2.90
CA GLN A 23 -8.96 -8.23 -3.94
C GLN A 23 -8.72 -8.90 -5.29
N GLU A 24 -7.46 -9.16 -5.66
CA GLU A 24 -7.10 -9.84 -6.89
C GLU A 24 -7.57 -11.30 -6.89
N ALA A 25 -7.37 -12.03 -5.78
CA ALA A 25 -7.85 -13.40 -5.63
C ALA A 25 -9.38 -13.49 -5.78
N CYS A 26 -10.13 -12.57 -5.16
CA CYS A 26 -11.57 -12.49 -5.31
C CYS A 26 -11.98 -12.19 -6.75
N ALA A 27 -11.35 -11.22 -7.41
CA ALA A 27 -11.65 -10.86 -8.79
C ALA A 27 -11.39 -12.02 -9.76
N LEU A 28 -10.31 -12.77 -9.57
CA LEU A 28 -9.99 -13.95 -10.38
C LEU A 28 -10.99 -15.08 -10.13
N ARG A 29 -11.37 -15.36 -8.87
CA ARG A 29 -12.42 -16.32 -8.54
C ARG A 29 -13.74 -15.95 -9.23
N ASP A 30 -14.15 -14.68 -9.13
CA ASP A 30 -15.40 -14.19 -9.73
C ASP A 30 -15.36 -14.25 -11.27
N ALA A 31 -14.17 -14.16 -11.85
CA ALA A 31 -13.94 -14.39 -13.28
C ALA A 31 -13.86 -15.89 -13.65
N GLY A 32 -14.03 -16.82 -12.70
CA GLY A 32 -14.13 -18.27 -12.93
C GLY A 32 -12.81 -19.05 -12.85
N TYR A 33 -11.72 -18.44 -12.35
CA TYR A 33 -10.48 -19.17 -12.05
C TYR A 33 -10.63 -19.97 -10.75
N GLU A 34 -9.96 -21.12 -10.67
CA GLU A 34 -9.69 -21.77 -9.40
C GLU A 34 -8.49 -21.06 -8.77
N VAL A 35 -8.67 -20.44 -7.58
CA VAL A 35 -7.62 -19.64 -6.96
C VAL A 35 -7.09 -20.33 -5.72
N VAL A 36 -5.77 -20.46 -5.66
CA VAL A 36 -5.02 -20.96 -4.51
C VAL A 36 -4.03 -19.89 -4.09
N VAL A 37 -3.91 -19.61 -2.79
CA VAL A 37 -2.97 -18.63 -2.25
C VAL A 37 -2.02 -19.32 -1.28
N ILE A 38 -0.71 -19.03 -1.41
CA ILE A 38 0.31 -19.36 -0.41
C ILE A 38 0.72 -18.05 0.27
N CYS A 39 0.66 -18.01 1.61
CA CYS A 39 1.00 -16.84 2.41
C CYS A 39 1.56 -17.27 3.78
N PRO A 40 2.10 -16.33 4.60
CA PRO A 40 2.66 -16.65 5.91
C PRO A 40 1.58 -16.90 6.98
N ARG A 41 1.97 -17.61 8.05
CA ARG A 41 1.23 -17.69 9.31
C ARG A 41 1.64 -16.56 10.22
N MET A 42 0.82 -15.55 10.37
CA MET A 42 1.07 -14.43 11.30
C MET A 42 -0.21 -13.67 11.63
N ARG A 43 -0.11 -12.77 12.59
CA ARG A 43 -1.18 -11.80 12.96
C ARG A 43 -2.56 -12.44 13.18
N GLY A 44 -2.58 -13.62 13.82
CA GLY A 44 -3.82 -14.35 14.13
C GLY A 44 -4.29 -15.34 13.05
N PHE A 45 -3.71 -15.31 11.85
CA PHE A 45 -3.99 -16.27 10.77
C PHE A 45 -3.05 -17.48 10.89
N VAL A 46 -3.42 -18.42 11.76
CA VAL A 46 -2.54 -19.55 12.15
C VAL A 46 -2.89 -20.88 11.49
N GLN A 47 -4.10 -21.00 10.92
CA GLN A 47 -4.53 -22.24 10.27
C GLN A 47 -3.65 -22.58 9.07
N PRO A 48 -3.08 -23.81 8.98
CA PRO A 48 -2.16 -24.18 7.89
C PRO A 48 -2.85 -24.24 6.53
N GLU A 49 -4.10 -24.63 6.51
CA GLU A 49 -4.93 -24.74 5.31
C GLU A 49 -6.36 -24.31 5.68
N GLU A 50 -6.96 -23.50 4.85
CA GLU A 50 -8.38 -23.16 4.94
C GLU A 50 -8.94 -22.80 3.56
N THR A 51 -10.25 -22.77 3.45
CA THR A 51 -10.94 -22.24 2.28
C THR A 51 -11.85 -21.09 2.74
N LEU A 52 -11.60 -19.90 2.20
CA LEU A 52 -12.35 -18.71 2.53
C LEU A 52 -12.94 -18.14 1.24
N GLU A 53 -14.24 -17.93 1.22
CA GLU A 53 -14.99 -17.43 0.04
C GLU A 53 -14.69 -18.17 -1.26
N GLY A 54 -14.40 -19.50 -1.20
CA GLY A 54 -14.07 -20.33 -2.36
C GLY A 54 -12.61 -20.24 -2.83
N ILE A 55 -11.75 -19.51 -2.13
CA ILE A 55 -10.31 -19.40 -2.35
C ILE A 55 -9.60 -20.36 -1.39
N HIS A 56 -8.73 -21.23 -1.92
CA HIS A 56 -7.93 -22.15 -1.13
C HIS A 56 -6.67 -21.47 -0.62
N ILE A 57 -6.43 -21.48 0.69
CA ILE A 57 -5.32 -20.78 1.34
C ILE A 57 -4.42 -21.80 2.02
N TYR A 58 -3.12 -21.75 1.71
CA TYR A 58 -2.07 -22.54 2.34
C TYR A 58 -1.09 -21.61 3.04
N ARG A 59 -0.78 -21.86 4.32
CA ARG A 59 0.12 -20.98 5.08
C ARG A 59 1.37 -21.70 5.53
N HIS A 60 2.52 -21.11 5.20
CA HIS A 60 3.81 -21.58 5.71
C HIS A 60 4.15 -20.94 7.05
N TRP A 61 5.02 -21.58 7.79
CA TRP A 61 5.59 -21.01 9.00
C TRP A 61 6.74 -20.07 8.63
N ILE A 62 6.89 -18.99 9.38
CA ILE A 62 8.04 -18.08 9.32
C ILE A 62 8.76 -18.19 10.66
N SER A 63 10.10 -18.22 10.67
CA SER A 63 10.87 -18.11 11.91
C SER A 63 10.60 -16.76 12.57
N ALA A 64 10.45 -16.74 13.91
CA ALA A 64 10.25 -15.51 14.64
C ALA A 64 11.38 -14.50 14.32
N GLU A 65 11.04 -13.22 14.27
CA GLU A 65 11.99 -12.13 14.04
C GLU A 65 13.20 -12.25 14.98
N ALA A 66 14.29 -12.80 14.47
CA ALA A 66 15.56 -12.75 15.14
C ALA A 66 16.20 -11.41 14.78
N GLY A 67 16.42 -10.54 15.76
CA GLY A 67 17.02 -9.24 15.53
C GLY A 67 18.37 -9.32 14.81
N GLY A 68 18.65 -8.34 13.95
CA GLY A 68 19.91 -8.21 13.22
C GLY A 68 19.93 -8.86 11.84
N PHE A 69 21.07 -8.71 11.16
CA PHE A 69 21.24 -9.12 9.76
C PHE A 69 21.08 -10.63 9.53
N LEU A 70 21.60 -11.47 10.43
CA LEU A 70 21.48 -12.93 10.35
C LEU A 70 20.04 -13.40 10.56
N GLY A 71 19.28 -12.71 11.44
CA GLY A 71 17.87 -12.98 11.65
C GLY A 71 17.04 -12.69 10.39
N PHE A 72 17.28 -11.58 9.76
CA PHE A 72 16.64 -11.20 8.50
C PHE A 72 16.89 -12.26 7.40
N PHE A 73 18.15 -12.71 7.25
CA PHE A 73 18.47 -13.74 6.26
C PHE A 73 17.81 -15.09 6.58
N SER A 74 17.76 -15.50 7.86
CA SER A 74 17.11 -16.75 8.27
C SER A 74 15.60 -16.73 8.06
N GLU A 75 14.97 -15.59 8.25
CA GLU A 75 13.54 -15.37 8.01
C GLU A 75 13.19 -15.58 6.53
N TYR A 76 13.88 -14.89 5.62
CA TYR A 76 13.65 -15.05 4.18
C TYR A 76 13.99 -16.47 3.68
N ALA A 77 15.05 -17.10 4.19
CA ALA A 77 15.40 -18.46 3.80
C ALA A 77 14.34 -19.48 4.27
N SER A 78 13.80 -19.32 5.49
CA SER A 78 12.74 -20.18 6.00
C SER A 78 11.41 -19.97 5.26
N ALA A 79 11.06 -18.72 4.95
CA ALA A 79 9.88 -18.39 4.15
C ALA A 79 9.97 -19.02 2.76
N LEU A 80 11.06 -18.78 2.04
CA LEU A 80 11.31 -19.30 0.69
C LEU A 80 11.25 -20.83 0.66
N TRP A 81 11.84 -21.52 1.67
CA TRP A 81 11.75 -22.98 1.78
C TRP A 81 10.31 -23.46 1.97
N GLY A 82 9.54 -22.80 2.85
CA GLY A 82 8.13 -23.09 3.08
C GLY A 82 7.29 -22.89 1.82
N GLU A 83 7.52 -21.81 1.10
CA GLU A 83 6.83 -21.49 -0.16
C GLU A 83 7.14 -22.50 -1.27
N ILE A 84 8.40 -22.87 -1.46
CA ILE A 84 8.80 -23.92 -2.43
C ILE A 84 8.10 -25.23 -2.10
N HIS A 85 8.14 -25.65 -0.83
CA HIS A 85 7.51 -26.89 -0.40
C HIS A 85 5.99 -26.87 -0.64
N LEU A 86 5.32 -25.80 -0.26
CA LEU A 86 3.88 -25.64 -0.46
C LEU A 86 3.52 -25.52 -1.94
N ALA A 87 4.31 -24.82 -2.76
CA ALA A 87 4.07 -24.71 -4.19
C ALA A 87 4.09 -26.08 -4.88
N TRP A 88 5.05 -26.96 -4.53
CA TRP A 88 5.07 -28.34 -5.02
C TRP A 88 3.88 -29.16 -4.53
N LYS A 89 3.46 -29.01 -3.25
CA LYS A 89 2.25 -29.66 -2.70
C LYS A 89 1.00 -29.21 -3.47
N VAL A 90 0.82 -27.90 -3.65
CA VAL A 90 -0.29 -27.30 -4.38
C VAL A 90 -0.29 -27.75 -5.85
N TRP A 91 0.88 -27.76 -6.51
CA TRP A 91 0.96 -28.18 -7.90
C TRP A 91 0.54 -29.65 -8.10
N ARG A 92 0.90 -30.54 -7.18
CA ARG A 92 0.45 -31.95 -7.22
C ARG A 92 -1.06 -32.10 -7.07
N ARG A 93 -1.69 -31.22 -6.27
CA ARG A 93 -3.11 -31.28 -5.91
C ARG A 93 -4.02 -30.53 -6.91
N HIS A 94 -3.64 -29.34 -7.32
CA HIS A 94 -4.47 -28.42 -8.10
C HIS A 94 -4.00 -28.28 -9.55
N ARG A 95 -2.77 -28.67 -9.89
CA ARG A 95 -2.22 -28.57 -11.25
C ARG A 95 -2.36 -27.17 -11.85
N PHE A 96 -1.97 -26.14 -11.09
CA PHE A 96 -2.05 -24.75 -11.56
C PHE A 96 -1.25 -24.55 -12.87
N LYS A 97 -1.75 -23.66 -13.71
CA LYS A 97 -1.18 -23.29 -15.00
C LYS A 97 -0.55 -21.89 -14.99
N ILE A 98 -0.87 -21.11 -13.97
CA ILE A 98 -0.37 -19.76 -13.77
C ILE A 98 0.13 -19.67 -12.31
N ILE A 99 1.34 -19.17 -12.14
CA ILE A 99 1.88 -18.78 -10.85
C ILE A 99 2.04 -17.26 -10.83
N HIS A 100 1.42 -16.61 -9.86
CA HIS A 100 1.44 -15.17 -9.64
C HIS A 100 2.26 -14.91 -8.38
N ILE A 101 3.42 -14.28 -8.51
CA ILE A 101 4.35 -13.98 -7.42
C ILE A 101 4.30 -12.50 -7.09
N CYS A 102 4.14 -12.16 -5.79
CA CYS A 102 4.01 -10.81 -5.27
C CYS A 102 5.25 -10.41 -4.48
N ASN A 103 5.94 -9.33 -4.86
CA ASN A 103 7.08 -8.81 -4.09
C ASN A 103 6.64 -7.82 -3.01
N PRO A 104 7.53 -7.39 -2.09
CA PRO A 104 8.82 -7.97 -1.78
C PRO A 104 8.72 -9.32 -1.05
N PRO A 105 9.75 -10.19 -1.10
CA PRO A 105 11.07 -10.00 -1.72
C PRO A 105 11.09 -10.39 -3.21
N ASP A 106 12.02 -9.84 -3.97
CA ASP A 106 12.27 -10.22 -5.37
C ASP A 106 13.01 -11.58 -5.51
N LEU A 107 12.86 -12.46 -4.52
CA LEU A 107 13.42 -13.82 -4.52
C LEU A 107 12.39 -14.87 -4.95
N LEU A 108 11.12 -14.52 -5.08
CA LEU A 108 10.05 -15.46 -5.41
C LEU A 108 10.16 -16.08 -6.81
N PHE A 109 11.03 -15.52 -7.68
CA PHE A 109 11.36 -16.20 -8.94
C PHE A 109 11.97 -17.59 -8.70
N LEU A 110 12.62 -17.83 -7.55
CA LEU A 110 13.15 -19.16 -7.18
C LEU A 110 12.03 -20.17 -6.92
N VAL A 111 10.86 -19.71 -6.46
CA VAL A 111 9.65 -20.52 -6.33
C VAL A 111 9.03 -20.77 -7.70
N ALA A 112 8.96 -19.74 -8.56
CA ALA A 112 8.26 -19.81 -9.84
C ALA A 112 9.05 -20.54 -10.95
N TRP A 113 10.36 -20.37 -10.99
CA TRP A 113 11.21 -20.84 -12.08
C TRP A 113 11.12 -22.35 -12.35
N PRO A 114 11.11 -23.26 -11.34
CA PRO A 114 10.95 -24.71 -11.60
C PRO A 114 9.64 -25.02 -12.34
N PHE A 115 8.56 -24.34 -12.01
CA PHE A 115 7.25 -24.53 -12.65
C PHE A 115 7.20 -23.92 -14.05
N LYS A 116 7.92 -22.81 -14.29
CA LYS A 116 8.08 -22.26 -15.64
C LYS A 116 8.69 -23.27 -16.59
N LEU A 117 9.70 -24.04 -16.14
CA LEU A 117 10.30 -25.13 -16.94
C LEU A 117 9.31 -26.28 -17.22
N LEU A 118 8.24 -26.38 -16.42
CA LEU A 118 7.13 -27.33 -16.62
C LEU A 118 5.96 -26.75 -17.45
N GLY A 119 6.15 -25.58 -18.05
CA GLY A 119 5.15 -24.92 -18.88
C GLY A 119 4.08 -24.12 -18.10
N VAL A 120 4.35 -23.77 -16.82
CA VAL A 120 3.51 -22.86 -16.05
C VAL A 120 3.88 -21.41 -16.39
N HIS A 121 2.89 -20.59 -16.66
CA HIS A 121 3.10 -19.14 -16.90
C HIS A 121 3.33 -18.38 -15.61
N VAL A 122 4.21 -17.39 -15.66
CA VAL A 122 4.62 -16.60 -14.49
C VAL A 122 4.12 -15.17 -14.64
N ILE A 123 3.30 -14.71 -13.68
CA ILE A 123 2.91 -13.33 -13.50
C ILE A 123 3.69 -12.77 -12.30
N TYR A 124 4.31 -11.63 -12.46
CA TYR A 124 5.03 -10.94 -11.40
C TYR A 124 4.30 -9.66 -11.03
N ASP A 125 3.81 -9.58 -9.80
CA ASP A 125 3.12 -8.41 -9.26
C ASP A 125 4.08 -7.58 -8.42
N VAL A 126 4.36 -6.37 -8.88
CA VAL A 126 5.29 -5.42 -8.25
C VAL A 126 4.50 -4.54 -7.29
N HIS A 127 4.52 -4.89 -6.00
CA HIS A 127 3.91 -4.05 -4.96
C HIS A 127 4.81 -2.87 -4.62
N ASP A 128 6.12 -3.13 -4.46
CA ASP A 128 7.12 -2.15 -4.11
C ASP A 128 8.39 -2.30 -4.95
N LEU A 129 9.10 -1.20 -5.21
CA LEU A 129 10.42 -1.24 -5.81
C LEU A 129 11.46 -1.57 -4.73
N TRP A 130 11.78 -2.85 -4.60
CA TRP A 130 12.64 -3.36 -3.54
C TRP A 130 14.03 -2.71 -3.48
N PRO A 131 14.72 -2.42 -4.61
CA PRO A 131 16.00 -1.69 -4.58
C PRO A 131 15.88 -0.28 -3.97
N GLU A 132 14.85 0.49 -4.33
CA GLU A 132 14.59 1.84 -3.81
C GLU A 132 14.20 1.79 -2.34
N MET A 133 13.37 0.83 -1.93
CA MET A 133 13.01 0.59 -0.53
C MET A 133 14.26 0.23 0.30
N PHE A 134 15.15 -0.61 -0.23
CA PHE A 134 16.41 -0.97 0.42
C PHE A 134 17.32 0.26 0.59
N GLU A 135 17.45 1.08 -0.44
CA GLU A 135 18.25 2.31 -0.40
C GLU A 135 17.67 3.31 0.62
N ALA A 136 16.36 3.50 0.62
CA ALA A 136 15.67 4.36 1.60
C ALA A 136 15.90 3.90 3.05
N LYS A 137 15.90 2.58 3.29
CA LYS A 137 16.08 2.01 4.63
C LYS A 137 17.53 2.02 5.13
N PHE A 138 18.51 1.76 4.25
CA PHE A 138 19.91 1.55 4.64
C PHE A 138 20.88 2.66 4.19
N GLY A 139 20.41 3.62 3.38
CA GLY A 139 21.13 4.84 3.02
C GLY A 139 22.38 4.65 2.15
N ARG A 140 22.61 3.45 1.55
CA ARG A 140 23.83 3.17 0.78
C ARG A 140 23.66 2.08 -0.28
N ARG A 141 24.40 2.24 -1.39
CA ARG A 141 24.46 1.30 -2.51
C ARG A 141 25.68 0.38 -2.38
N GLY A 142 25.65 -0.53 -1.39
CA GLY A 142 26.69 -1.56 -1.19
C GLY A 142 26.44 -2.85 -1.99
N LEU A 143 27.20 -3.90 -1.68
CA LEU A 143 27.10 -5.21 -2.33
C LEU A 143 25.66 -5.79 -2.26
N PHE A 144 24.98 -5.61 -1.12
CA PHE A 144 23.60 -6.08 -0.95
C PHE A 144 22.60 -5.34 -1.84
N TYR A 145 22.77 -4.04 -2.06
CA TYR A 145 21.94 -3.30 -3.02
C TYR A 145 22.05 -3.93 -4.43
N TRP A 146 23.25 -4.28 -4.86
CA TRP A 146 23.47 -4.91 -6.15
C TRP A 146 22.91 -6.33 -6.22
N ALA A 147 22.92 -7.07 -5.09
CA ALA A 147 22.26 -8.36 -5.00
C ALA A 147 20.72 -8.23 -5.13
N VAL A 148 20.12 -7.24 -4.46
CA VAL A 148 18.68 -6.91 -4.61
C VAL A 148 18.35 -6.52 -6.06
N ARG A 149 19.20 -5.70 -6.69
CA ARG A 149 19.05 -5.32 -8.10
C ARG A 149 19.15 -6.52 -9.06
N LEU A 150 20.02 -7.47 -8.75
CA LEU A 150 20.12 -8.72 -9.52
C LEU A 150 18.87 -9.59 -9.34
N ALA A 151 18.36 -9.72 -8.10
CA ALA A 151 17.14 -10.45 -7.81
C ALA A 151 15.94 -9.85 -8.57
N GLU A 152 15.74 -8.53 -8.52
CA GLU A 152 14.71 -7.82 -9.30
C GLU A 152 14.82 -8.15 -10.81
N ARG A 153 16.03 -8.08 -11.36
CA ARG A 153 16.28 -8.39 -12.78
C ARG A 153 15.92 -9.85 -13.13
N LEU A 154 16.27 -10.79 -12.26
CA LEU A 154 15.97 -12.21 -12.46
C LEU A 154 14.48 -12.48 -12.36
N THR A 155 13.77 -11.81 -11.44
CA THR A 155 12.31 -11.91 -11.30
C THR A 155 11.62 -11.38 -12.54
N HIS A 156 12.01 -10.21 -13.03
CA HIS A 156 11.49 -9.69 -14.31
C HIS A 156 11.79 -10.63 -15.49
N ALA A 157 12.98 -11.22 -15.57
CA ALA A 157 13.33 -12.17 -16.62
C ALA A 157 12.51 -13.47 -16.53
N CYS A 158 12.19 -13.91 -15.32
CA CYS A 158 11.35 -15.09 -15.08
C CYS A 158 9.89 -14.85 -15.49
N ALA A 159 9.35 -13.67 -15.27
CA ALA A 159 7.95 -13.34 -15.53
C ALA A 159 7.61 -13.31 -17.02
N ASP A 160 6.43 -13.80 -17.42
CA ASP A 160 5.86 -13.62 -18.75
C ASP A 160 5.14 -12.27 -18.82
N VAL A 161 4.36 -11.96 -17.80
CA VAL A 161 3.62 -10.70 -17.63
C VAL A 161 3.99 -10.06 -16.28
N VAL A 162 3.95 -8.74 -16.23
CA VAL A 162 4.18 -7.96 -15.00
C VAL A 162 2.93 -7.14 -14.70
N LEU A 163 2.48 -7.18 -13.44
CA LEU A 163 1.53 -6.24 -12.88
C LEU A 163 2.31 -5.12 -12.19
N ALA A 164 1.93 -3.90 -12.43
CA ALA A 164 2.51 -2.72 -11.82
C ALA A 164 1.45 -1.96 -11.05
N THR A 165 1.77 -1.48 -9.86
CA THR A 165 0.83 -0.70 -9.03
C THR A 165 0.50 0.66 -9.62
N ASN A 166 1.37 1.20 -10.50
CA ASN A 166 1.21 2.50 -11.13
C ASN A 166 2.10 2.67 -12.38
N GLU A 167 2.01 3.83 -13.03
CA GLU A 167 2.76 4.11 -14.26
C GLU A 167 4.27 4.26 -14.01
N SER A 168 4.69 4.72 -12.83
CA SER A 168 6.13 4.81 -12.48
C SER A 168 6.74 3.41 -12.34
N VAL A 169 6.05 2.49 -11.69
CA VAL A 169 6.49 1.08 -11.58
C VAL A 169 6.48 0.41 -12.96
N LYS A 170 5.48 0.68 -13.81
CA LYS A 170 5.46 0.23 -15.21
C LYS A 170 6.68 0.76 -15.99
N ALA A 171 7.04 2.03 -15.82
CA ALA A 171 8.23 2.61 -16.46
C ALA A 171 9.51 1.91 -15.99
N VAL A 172 9.61 1.55 -14.70
CA VAL A 172 10.74 0.78 -14.16
C VAL A 172 10.77 -0.63 -14.76
N ALA A 173 9.65 -1.34 -14.79
CA ALA A 173 9.56 -2.69 -15.36
C ALA A 173 9.96 -2.71 -16.85
N THR A 174 9.60 -1.70 -17.61
CA THR A 174 9.94 -1.59 -19.04
C THR A 174 11.39 -1.15 -19.28
N SER A 175 11.89 -0.18 -18.54
CA SER A 175 13.24 0.34 -18.72
C SER A 175 14.30 -0.56 -18.08
N ARG A 176 14.22 -0.76 -16.77
CA ARG A 176 15.17 -1.51 -15.94
C ARG A 176 14.92 -3.01 -15.98
N GLY A 177 13.65 -3.42 -15.90
CA GLY A 177 13.23 -4.82 -15.99
C GLY A 177 13.26 -5.40 -17.41
N LYS A 178 13.50 -4.55 -18.46
CA LYS A 178 13.55 -4.95 -19.87
C LYS A 178 12.29 -5.64 -20.38
N LYS A 179 11.13 -5.40 -19.74
CA LYS A 179 9.87 -5.94 -20.19
C LYS A 179 9.30 -5.14 -21.37
N LYS A 180 8.61 -5.83 -22.28
CA LYS A 180 7.90 -5.14 -23.37
C LYS A 180 6.70 -4.38 -22.80
N PRO A 181 6.39 -3.15 -23.24
CA PRO A 181 5.28 -2.36 -22.69
C PRO A 181 3.93 -3.08 -22.70
N GLN A 182 3.67 -3.91 -23.71
CA GLN A 182 2.42 -4.69 -23.85
C GLN A 182 2.34 -5.89 -22.88
N SER A 183 3.44 -6.27 -22.21
CA SER A 183 3.44 -7.31 -21.19
C SER A 183 3.46 -6.72 -19.76
N VAL A 184 3.21 -5.42 -19.61
CA VAL A 184 3.14 -4.74 -18.31
C VAL A 184 1.80 -4.04 -18.17
N PHE A 185 1.00 -4.51 -17.23
CA PHE A 185 -0.36 -4.01 -16.96
C PHE A 185 -0.39 -3.23 -15.66
N VAL A 186 -1.07 -2.08 -15.64
CA VAL A 186 -1.22 -1.28 -14.42
C VAL A 186 -2.49 -1.70 -13.69
N VAL A 187 -2.29 -2.39 -12.57
CA VAL A 187 -3.34 -2.83 -11.65
C VAL A 187 -3.19 -2.07 -10.34
N ARG A 188 -3.97 -1.00 -10.16
CA ARG A 188 -3.90 -0.15 -8.98
C ARG A 188 -4.61 -0.79 -7.79
N THR A 189 -4.04 -0.66 -6.60
CA THR A 189 -4.77 -0.97 -5.38
C THR A 189 -5.80 0.13 -5.14
N ALA A 190 -7.08 -0.19 -5.30
CA ALA A 190 -8.15 0.75 -5.05
C ALA A 190 -8.86 0.40 -3.73
N PRO A 191 -9.22 1.40 -2.89
CA PRO A 191 -9.93 1.12 -1.66
C PRO A 191 -11.34 0.57 -1.97
N LYS A 192 -11.71 -0.56 -1.34
CA LYS A 192 -13.11 -0.99 -1.28
C LYS A 192 -13.81 -0.13 -0.25
N ILE A 193 -14.55 0.85 -0.70
CA ILE A 193 -15.29 1.75 0.17
C ILE A 193 -16.76 1.37 0.08
N PRO A 194 -17.45 1.17 1.23
CA PRO A 194 -18.89 1.04 1.25
C PRO A 194 -19.53 2.32 0.70
N ALA A 195 -20.81 2.27 0.39
CA ALA A 195 -21.54 3.45 -0.07
C ALA A 195 -21.33 4.62 0.91
N VAL A 196 -20.47 5.58 0.51
CA VAL A 196 -20.02 6.70 1.36
C VAL A 196 -21.21 7.57 1.81
N GLU A 197 -22.30 7.53 1.04
CA GLU A 197 -23.56 8.21 1.33
C GLU A 197 -24.19 7.72 2.63
N ASN A 198 -24.02 6.47 2.97
CA ASN A 198 -24.61 5.85 4.17
C ASN A 198 -23.77 6.02 5.43
N ILE A 199 -22.55 6.59 5.30
CA ILE A 199 -21.67 6.82 6.43
C ILE A 199 -21.95 8.18 7.04
N LEU A 200 -22.32 8.20 8.32
CA LEU A 200 -22.56 9.44 9.05
C LEU A 200 -21.24 9.97 9.64
N PRO A 201 -21.02 11.29 9.56
CA PRO A 201 -19.90 11.91 10.27
C PRO A 201 -20.10 11.84 11.78
N ASP A 202 -19.00 11.84 12.53
CA ASP A 202 -19.00 11.95 14.00
C ASP A 202 -18.36 13.29 14.42
N PRO A 203 -19.14 14.33 14.67
CA PRO A 203 -18.61 15.65 15.08
C PRO A 203 -17.82 15.63 16.40
N ALA A 204 -18.02 14.59 17.26
CA ALA A 204 -17.28 14.48 18.52
C ALA A 204 -15.79 14.29 18.31
N LEU A 205 -15.37 13.76 17.15
CA LEU A 205 -13.96 13.62 16.75
C LEU A 205 -13.24 14.98 16.61
N LYS A 206 -13.98 16.08 16.41
CA LYS A 206 -13.42 17.43 16.35
C LYS A 206 -13.05 18.01 17.73
N LYS A 207 -13.43 17.33 18.81
CA LYS A 207 -13.17 17.79 20.20
C LYS A 207 -13.61 19.22 20.46
N GLY A 208 -14.75 19.64 19.92
CA GLY A 208 -15.29 21.00 20.05
C GLY A 208 -14.59 22.05 19.18
N ARG A 209 -13.67 21.67 18.29
CA ARG A 209 -12.98 22.57 17.37
C ARG A 209 -13.69 22.63 16.02
N PRO A 210 -13.59 23.75 15.29
CA PRO A 210 -14.14 23.89 13.94
C PRO A 210 -13.60 22.89 12.93
N TYR A 211 -12.29 22.60 12.98
CA TYR A 211 -11.60 21.83 11.94
C TYR A 211 -10.97 20.56 12.49
N LEU A 212 -11.02 19.50 11.65
CA LEU A 212 -10.37 18.20 11.88
C LEU A 212 -9.44 17.87 10.72
N VAL A 213 -8.16 17.76 10.99
CA VAL A 213 -7.14 17.26 10.07
C VAL A 213 -6.92 15.76 10.34
N GLY A 214 -7.01 14.93 9.31
CA GLY A 214 -6.87 13.48 9.42
C GLY A 214 -5.61 12.94 8.75
N TYR A 215 -5.00 11.95 9.41
CA TYR A 215 -4.00 11.06 8.82
C TYR A 215 -4.45 9.62 8.99
N VAL A 216 -4.22 8.79 7.97
CA VAL A 216 -4.42 7.35 8.03
C VAL A 216 -3.24 6.63 7.39
N GLY A 217 -2.69 5.62 8.07
CA GLY A 217 -1.61 4.83 7.51
C GLY A 217 -0.72 4.14 8.53
N VAL A 218 0.34 3.52 8.02
CA VAL A 218 1.43 3.01 8.83
C VAL A 218 2.20 4.21 9.43
N MET A 219 2.75 4.03 10.61
CA MET A 219 3.56 5.03 11.32
C MET A 219 4.99 4.53 11.43
N GLY A 220 5.67 4.46 10.30
CA GLY A 220 7.11 4.19 10.19
C GLY A 220 7.89 5.47 9.89
N ASP A 221 9.21 5.36 9.89
CA ASP A 221 10.11 6.48 9.57
C ASP A 221 9.90 6.99 8.14
N ALA A 222 9.64 6.08 7.19
CA ALA A 222 9.37 6.40 5.79
C ALA A 222 8.05 7.13 5.54
N ASP A 223 7.10 7.08 6.50
CA ASP A 223 5.77 7.70 6.36
C ASP A 223 5.72 9.17 6.82
N GLY A 224 6.80 9.68 7.45
CA GLY A 224 6.98 11.09 7.78
C GLY A 224 6.03 11.68 8.82
N VAL A 225 5.34 10.84 9.61
CA VAL A 225 4.31 11.29 10.58
C VAL A 225 4.91 12.19 11.67
N MET A 226 6.20 12.05 11.97
CA MET A 226 6.92 12.96 12.88
C MET A 226 6.85 14.40 12.35
N GLY A 227 7.04 14.61 11.04
CA GLY A 227 6.90 15.93 10.43
C GLY A 227 5.50 16.52 10.57
N LEU A 228 4.45 15.68 10.59
CA LEU A 228 3.08 16.15 10.84
C LEU A 228 2.86 16.56 12.31
N ILE A 229 3.47 15.86 13.27
CA ILE A 229 3.47 16.27 14.69
C ILE A 229 4.16 17.64 14.86
N GLU A 230 5.31 17.84 14.21
CA GLU A 230 6.03 19.15 14.24
C GLU A 230 5.22 20.25 13.52
N ALA A 231 4.53 19.93 12.43
CA ALA A 231 3.62 20.86 11.76
C ALA A 231 2.44 21.27 12.66
N ALA A 232 1.84 20.32 13.39
CA ALA A 232 0.81 20.58 14.37
C ALA A 232 1.32 21.50 15.49
N HIS A 233 2.54 21.28 16.00
CA HIS A 233 3.19 22.15 16.99
C HIS A 233 3.36 23.57 16.46
N HIS A 234 3.85 23.71 15.23
CA HIS A 234 4.00 25.02 14.58
C HIS A 234 2.65 25.77 14.50
N LEU A 235 1.59 25.07 14.05
CA LEU A 235 0.25 25.66 13.94
C LEU A 235 -0.31 26.11 15.28
N VAL A 236 -0.26 25.25 16.30
CA VAL A 236 -0.88 25.51 17.60
C VAL A 236 -0.13 26.56 18.40
N HIS A 237 1.21 26.45 18.49
CA HIS A 237 2.00 27.25 19.41
C HIS A 237 2.70 28.45 18.78
N GLN A 238 2.98 28.43 17.47
CA GLN A 238 3.65 29.55 16.80
C GLN A 238 2.68 30.42 15.98
N VAL A 239 1.73 29.77 15.27
CA VAL A 239 0.72 30.46 14.47
C VAL A 239 -0.54 30.81 15.29
N GLY A 240 -0.81 30.08 16.37
CA GLY A 240 -1.99 30.27 17.22
C GLY A 240 -3.27 29.59 16.70
N ARG A 241 -3.18 28.62 15.76
CA ARG A 241 -4.32 27.87 15.20
C ARG A 241 -4.83 26.84 16.19
N LYS A 242 -5.50 27.29 17.23
CA LYS A 242 -6.14 26.43 18.25
C LYS A 242 -7.51 25.88 17.82
N ASP A 243 -7.99 26.28 16.69
CA ASP A 243 -9.25 25.89 16.05
C ASP A 243 -9.15 24.55 15.27
N ILE A 244 -7.94 23.97 15.18
CA ILE A 244 -7.69 22.72 14.46
C ILE A 244 -7.44 21.58 15.46
N HIS A 245 -8.11 20.44 15.25
CA HIS A 245 -7.79 19.15 15.88
C HIS A 245 -7.16 18.22 14.87
N PHE A 246 -6.24 17.35 15.32
CA PHE A 246 -5.55 16.36 14.49
C PHE A 246 -5.90 14.95 14.95
N LEU A 247 -6.35 14.10 14.05
CA LEU A 247 -6.63 12.68 14.29
C LEU A 247 -5.73 11.81 13.43
N LEU A 248 -4.73 11.17 14.05
CA LEU A 248 -3.72 10.36 13.38
C LEU A 248 -4.00 8.87 13.63
N MET A 249 -4.63 8.20 12.65
CA MET A 249 -5.08 6.82 12.75
C MET A 249 -4.07 5.86 12.14
N GLY A 250 -3.62 4.88 12.91
CA GLY A 250 -2.69 3.86 12.47
C GLY A 250 -1.72 3.45 13.58
N THR A 251 -0.80 2.58 13.23
CA THR A 251 0.26 2.11 14.12
C THR A 251 1.50 1.73 13.31
N GLY A 252 2.62 1.58 13.97
CA GLY A 252 3.88 1.21 13.32
C GLY A 252 5.05 1.31 14.28
N PRO A 253 6.27 1.08 13.80
CA PRO A 253 7.48 1.13 14.65
C PRO A 253 7.69 2.46 15.37
N GLU A 254 7.25 3.58 14.79
CA GLU A 254 7.41 4.93 15.36
C GLU A 254 6.27 5.35 16.30
N PHE A 255 5.23 4.52 16.48
CA PHE A 255 4.00 4.92 17.16
C PHE A 255 4.23 5.44 18.60
N ASP A 256 5.04 4.76 19.39
CA ASP A 256 5.32 5.18 20.78
C ASP A 256 6.18 6.45 20.80
N ARG A 257 7.14 6.58 19.89
CA ARG A 257 7.95 7.79 19.73
C ARG A 257 7.10 9.01 19.32
N LEU A 258 6.13 8.82 18.45
CA LEU A 258 5.18 9.86 18.06
C LEU A 258 4.33 10.33 19.24
N LYS A 259 3.84 9.41 20.09
CA LYS A 259 3.13 9.74 21.32
C LYS A 259 3.99 10.55 22.29
N GLN A 260 5.23 10.07 22.52
CA GLN A 260 6.17 10.79 23.35
C GLN A 260 6.41 12.21 22.83
N ARG A 261 6.68 12.35 21.53
CA ARG A 261 6.94 13.65 20.91
C ARG A 261 5.74 14.61 20.99
N ARG A 262 4.53 14.10 20.74
CA ARG A 262 3.28 14.85 20.97
C ARG A 262 3.21 15.42 22.38
N ASP A 263 3.54 14.60 23.38
CA ASP A 263 3.46 14.98 24.81
C ASP A 263 4.53 16.01 25.18
N GLU A 264 5.78 15.83 24.72
CA GLU A 264 6.88 16.79 24.88
C GLU A 264 6.54 18.18 24.32
N LEU A 265 5.82 18.21 23.20
CA LEU A 265 5.40 19.44 22.50
C LEU A 265 4.11 20.04 23.08
N GLY A 266 3.51 19.46 24.12
CA GLY A 266 2.27 19.98 24.73
C GLY A 266 1.04 19.89 23.84
N LEU A 267 0.97 18.85 22.98
CA LEU A 267 -0.08 18.72 21.96
C LEU A 267 -1.20 17.74 22.34
N ARG A 268 -1.28 17.24 23.58
CA ARG A 268 -2.28 16.22 23.99
C ARG A 268 -3.72 16.63 23.72
N GLU A 269 -4.03 17.89 23.87
CA GLU A 269 -5.39 18.42 23.62
C GLU A 269 -5.69 18.65 22.14
N TYR A 270 -4.67 18.64 21.27
CA TYR A 270 -4.78 18.97 19.86
C TYR A 270 -4.57 17.77 18.92
N VAL A 271 -3.91 16.72 19.39
CA VAL A 271 -3.51 15.57 18.56
C VAL A 271 -3.93 14.27 19.23
N ASP A 272 -4.85 13.57 18.62
CA ASP A 272 -5.24 12.19 19.00
C ASP A 272 -4.47 11.17 18.18
N LEU A 273 -3.94 10.14 18.85
CA LEU A 273 -3.26 8.97 18.29
C LEU A 273 -3.95 7.71 18.80
N PRO A 274 -5.12 7.32 18.24
CA PRO A 274 -5.90 6.19 18.75
C PRO A 274 -5.25 4.82 18.47
N GLY A 275 -4.21 4.76 17.64
CA GLY A 275 -3.63 3.52 17.18
C GLY A 275 -4.41 2.93 16.01
N ARG A 276 -4.37 1.60 15.89
CA ARG A 276 -5.15 0.88 14.88
C ARG A 276 -6.63 0.93 15.24
N VAL A 277 -7.44 1.39 14.31
CA VAL A 277 -8.89 1.54 14.46
C VAL A 277 -9.66 0.50 13.65
N THR A 278 -10.93 0.31 13.94
CA THR A 278 -11.84 -0.51 13.13
C THR A 278 -12.17 0.19 11.82
N ASN A 279 -12.61 -0.56 10.80
CA ASN A 279 -13.04 0.04 9.53
C ASN A 279 -14.23 0.99 9.73
N GLU A 280 -15.16 0.67 10.64
CA GLU A 280 -16.30 1.53 10.95
C GLU A 280 -15.83 2.89 11.48
N PHE A 281 -14.97 2.90 12.49
CA PHE A 281 -14.37 4.13 13.02
C PHE A 281 -13.59 4.89 11.93
N LEU A 282 -12.78 4.20 11.13
CA LEU A 282 -12.03 4.80 10.04
C LEU A 282 -12.94 5.53 9.06
N PHE A 283 -14.02 4.89 8.63
CA PHE A 283 -14.94 5.48 7.67
C PHE A 283 -15.70 6.67 8.24
N GLN A 284 -16.13 6.61 9.51
CA GLN A 284 -16.72 7.75 10.20
C GLN A 284 -15.73 8.91 10.32
N ALA A 285 -14.48 8.61 10.68
CA ALA A 285 -13.42 9.62 10.75
C ALA A 285 -13.14 10.25 9.38
N LEU A 286 -12.98 9.44 8.33
CA LEU A 286 -12.81 9.93 6.96
C LEU A 286 -13.99 10.77 6.49
N LYS A 287 -15.21 10.42 6.91
CA LYS A 287 -16.40 11.25 6.63
C LYS A 287 -16.40 12.58 7.38
N THR A 288 -15.72 12.63 8.54
CA THR A 288 -15.72 13.79 9.44
C THR A 288 -14.59 14.77 9.16
N ILE A 289 -13.40 14.31 8.76
CA ILE A 289 -12.25 15.19 8.52
C ILE A 289 -12.60 16.31 7.52
N ASP A 290 -11.99 17.47 7.73
CA ASP A 290 -12.07 18.61 6.81
C ASP A 290 -10.90 18.63 5.82
N LEU A 291 -9.79 17.95 6.16
CA LEU A 291 -8.59 17.84 5.34
C LEU A 291 -7.84 16.53 5.65
N GLY A 292 -7.45 15.79 4.63
CA GLY A 292 -6.51 14.68 4.74
C GLY A 292 -5.06 15.14 4.57
N VAL A 293 -4.12 14.47 5.21
CA VAL A 293 -2.68 14.75 5.03
C VAL A 293 -1.94 13.49 4.63
N SER A 294 -1.08 13.60 3.60
CA SER A 294 -0.07 12.60 3.24
C SER A 294 1.31 13.24 3.43
N CYS A 295 1.97 12.89 4.52
CA CYS A 295 3.23 13.47 4.94
C CYS A 295 4.45 12.61 4.57
N ASP A 296 4.29 11.73 3.60
CA ASP A 296 5.34 10.85 3.09
C ASP A 296 6.45 11.69 2.44
N PRO A 297 7.72 11.63 2.94
CA PRO A 297 8.77 12.56 2.53
C PRO A 297 9.12 12.45 1.05
N ILE A 298 9.52 13.56 0.44
CA ILE A 298 10.07 13.60 -0.92
C ILE A 298 11.41 12.86 -0.92
N ASN A 299 11.41 11.69 -1.53
CA ASN A 299 12.60 10.87 -1.79
C ASN A 299 12.33 9.95 -3.00
N GLU A 300 13.36 9.29 -3.51
CA GLU A 300 13.27 8.47 -4.72
C GLU A 300 12.29 7.30 -4.56
N TYR A 301 12.25 6.64 -3.41
CA TYR A 301 11.30 5.56 -3.13
C TYR A 301 9.85 6.07 -3.17
N ASN A 302 9.55 7.11 -2.40
CA ASN A 302 8.20 7.65 -2.31
C ASN A 302 7.69 8.25 -3.62
N HIS A 303 8.58 8.73 -4.50
CA HIS A 303 8.20 9.18 -5.84
C HIS A 303 7.53 8.09 -6.68
N HIS A 304 7.84 6.81 -6.40
CA HIS A 304 7.27 5.67 -7.12
C HIS A 304 6.08 5.03 -6.41
N CYS A 305 5.75 5.43 -5.18
CA CYS A 305 4.70 4.82 -4.39
C CYS A 305 3.34 5.50 -4.62
N THR A 306 2.30 4.69 -4.88
CA THR A 306 0.91 5.16 -4.79
C THR A 306 0.44 5.02 -3.36
N MET A 307 0.23 6.15 -2.68
CA MET A 307 -0.21 6.17 -1.29
C MET A 307 -1.72 5.87 -1.21
N ASN A 308 -2.09 4.74 -0.60
CA ASN A 308 -3.50 4.33 -0.47
C ASN A 308 -4.35 5.38 0.25
N LYS A 309 -3.79 6.08 1.26
CA LYS A 309 -4.47 7.17 1.99
C LYS A 309 -4.95 8.28 1.06
N VAL A 310 -4.20 8.59 0.01
CA VAL A 310 -4.57 9.58 -1.02
C VAL A 310 -5.87 9.16 -1.73
N LEU A 311 -5.96 7.91 -2.13
CA LEU A 311 -7.15 7.36 -2.79
C LEU A 311 -8.33 7.26 -1.80
N GLU A 312 -8.08 6.94 -0.54
CA GLU A 312 -9.10 6.90 0.51
C GLU A 312 -9.69 8.30 0.76
N TYR A 313 -8.86 9.36 0.88
CA TYR A 313 -9.36 10.73 1.00
C TYR A 313 -10.21 11.13 -0.22
N MET A 314 -9.72 10.87 -1.43
CA MET A 314 -10.45 11.17 -2.66
C MET A 314 -11.80 10.47 -2.71
N ALA A 315 -11.86 9.20 -2.31
CA ALA A 315 -13.08 8.41 -2.32
C ALA A 315 -14.14 8.94 -1.34
N PHE A 316 -13.71 9.55 -0.23
CA PHE A 316 -14.60 10.26 0.70
C PHE A 316 -14.85 11.72 0.31
N GLY A 317 -14.38 12.15 -0.86
CA GLY A 317 -14.52 13.53 -1.32
C GLY A 317 -13.80 14.54 -0.43
N LYS A 318 -12.68 14.12 0.21
CA LYS A 318 -11.92 15.00 1.09
C LYS A 318 -10.79 15.69 0.37
N PRO A 319 -10.64 17.01 0.59
CA PRO A 319 -9.46 17.73 0.16
C PRO A 319 -8.22 17.20 0.88
N GLN A 320 -7.05 17.38 0.28
CA GLN A 320 -5.82 16.90 0.89
C GLN A 320 -4.62 17.76 0.63
N VAL A 321 -3.70 17.74 1.58
CA VAL A 321 -2.37 18.33 1.48
C VAL A 321 -1.35 17.19 1.50
N MET A 322 -0.38 17.24 0.60
CA MET A 322 0.69 16.24 0.52
C MET A 322 2.00 16.86 0.08
N PHE A 323 3.10 16.20 0.37
CA PHE A 323 4.37 16.53 -0.26
C PHE A 323 4.32 16.22 -1.76
N ASP A 324 5.12 16.96 -2.53
CA ASP A 324 5.11 16.91 -4.00
C ASP A 324 5.79 15.63 -4.53
N LEU A 325 5.05 14.54 -4.49
CA LEU A 325 5.46 13.24 -4.99
C LEU A 325 4.89 12.99 -6.39
N LYS A 326 5.69 12.38 -7.27
CA LYS A 326 5.32 12.10 -8.67
C LYS A 326 4.01 11.30 -8.78
N GLU A 327 3.93 10.17 -8.06
CA GLU A 327 2.72 9.34 -8.08
C GLU A 327 1.55 9.97 -7.29
N GLY A 328 1.83 10.82 -6.30
CA GLY A 328 0.83 11.65 -5.65
C GLY A 328 0.15 12.59 -6.64
N ARG A 329 0.92 13.28 -7.49
CA ARG A 329 0.39 14.12 -8.57
C ARG A 329 -0.38 13.31 -9.60
N THR A 330 0.14 12.16 -10.01
CA THR A 330 -0.53 11.27 -10.97
C THR A 330 -1.88 10.81 -10.42
N SER A 331 -1.96 10.46 -9.15
CA SER A 331 -3.18 9.98 -8.51
C SER A 331 -4.17 11.11 -8.23
N ALA A 332 -3.77 12.16 -7.54
CA ALA A 332 -4.69 13.20 -7.08
C ALA A 332 -4.91 14.34 -8.10
N GLY A 333 -3.92 14.67 -8.96
CA GLY A 333 -4.06 15.80 -9.89
C GLY A 333 -4.43 17.09 -9.15
N ASP A 334 -5.51 17.73 -9.58
CA ASP A 334 -6.02 18.98 -8.95
C ASP A 334 -6.86 18.72 -7.68
N ALA A 335 -6.97 17.49 -7.23
CA ALA A 335 -7.68 17.13 -6.00
C ALA A 335 -6.80 17.26 -4.74
N ALA A 336 -5.59 17.81 -4.85
CA ALA A 336 -4.67 17.98 -3.74
C ALA A 336 -3.90 19.32 -3.82
N CYS A 337 -3.41 19.75 -2.68
CA CYS A 337 -2.42 20.82 -2.56
C CYS A 337 -1.04 20.21 -2.29
N TYR A 338 -0.02 20.65 -3.03
CA TYR A 338 1.32 20.05 -3.02
C TYR A 338 2.33 20.96 -2.33
N VAL A 339 3.11 20.40 -1.41
CA VAL A 339 4.19 21.06 -0.69
C VAL A 339 5.53 20.63 -1.28
N GLY A 340 6.32 21.59 -1.74
CA GLY A 340 7.52 21.34 -2.55
C GLY A 340 8.77 20.92 -1.77
N ASP A 341 8.74 20.92 -0.44
CA ASP A 341 9.84 20.50 0.41
C ASP A 341 9.36 19.69 1.63
N ASN A 342 10.27 18.96 2.27
CA ASN A 342 9.95 18.13 3.44
C ASN A 342 9.84 18.93 4.76
N SER A 343 9.64 20.25 4.70
CA SER A 343 9.60 21.10 5.86
C SER A 343 8.28 20.96 6.63
N PRO A 344 8.29 20.64 7.93
CA PRO A 344 7.09 20.68 8.77
C PRO A 344 6.41 22.04 8.77
N LYS A 345 7.19 23.13 8.66
CA LYS A 345 6.65 24.50 8.58
C LYS A 345 5.88 24.73 7.28
N ALA A 346 6.42 24.33 6.12
CA ALA A 346 5.74 24.44 4.84
C ALA A 346 4.45 23.61 4.80
N LEU A 347 4.48 22.41 5.41
CA LEU A 347 3.30 21.57 5.59
C LEU A 347 2.24 22.28 6.45
N ALA A 348 2.64 22.89 7.57
CA ALA A 348 1.78 23.65 8.45
C ALA A 348 1.13 24.85 7.75
N GLU A 349 1.92 25.62 7.01
CA GLU A 349 1.44 26.79 6.24
C GLU A 349 0.41 26.35 5.18
N SER A 350 0.66 25.23 4.49
CA SER A 350 -0.26 24.67 3.52
C SER A 350 -1.56 24.19 4.16
N ILE A 351 -1.52 23.52 5.32
CA ILE A 351 -2.69 23.13 6.09
C ILE A 351 -3.50 24.37 6.48
N SER A 352 -2.87 25.39 7.07
CA SER A 352 -3.54 26.64 7.49
C SER A 352 -4.25 27.32 6.33
N LYS A 353 -3.54 27.50 5.19
CA LYS A 353 -4.10 28.12 3.99
C LYS A 353 -5.33 27.37 3.46
N ASN A 354 -5.29 26.03 3.48
CA ASN A 354 -6.43 25.23 3.04
C ASN A 354 -7.60 25.32 4.03
N MET A 355 -7.36 25.44 5.34
CA MET A 355 -8.43 25.63 6.31
C MET A 355 -9.17 26.97 6.09
N ASP A 356 -8.46 28.01 5.65
CA ASP A 356 -9.02 29.34 5.40
C ASP A 356 -9.70 29.46 4.02
N SER A 357 -9.72 28.39 3.21
CA SER A 357 -10.23 28.41 1.84
C SER A 357 -11.29 27.31 1.61
N PRO A 358 -12.52 27.45 2.11
CA PRO A 358 -13.58 26.45 2.00
C PRO A 358 -13.90 26.10 0.53
N GLU A 359 -13.91 27.08 -0.39
CA GLU A 359 -14.20 26.84 -1.81
C GLU A 359 -13.10 25.98 -2.46
N ALA A 360 -11.84 26.17 -2.09
CA ALA A 360 -10.73 25.35 -2.57
C ALA A 360 -10.86 23.90 -2.04
N ARG A 361 -11.21 23.74 -0.76
CA ARG A 361 -11.45 22.41 -0.19
C ARG A 361 -12.58 21.66 -0.91
N ASP A 362 -13.72 22.34 -1.10
CA ASP A 362 -14.89 21.77 -1.79
C ASP A 362 -14.56 21.37 -3.23
N ARG A 363 -13.81 22.21 -3.94
CA ARG A 363 -13.36 21.90 -5.30
C ARG A 363 -12.46 20.65 -5.33
N MET A 364 -11.44 20.60 -4.47
CA MET A 364 -10.53 19.45 -4.38
C MET A 364 -11.28 18.17 -4.03
N GLY A 365 -12.20 18.24 -3.07
CA GLY A 365 -13.02 17.09 -2.68
C GLY A 365 -13.86 16.53 -3.83
N ARG A 366 -14.57 17.40 -4.58
CA ARG A 366 -15.35 17.00 -5.76
C ARG A 366 -14.49 16.39 -6.85
N LEU A 367 -13.34 17.01 -7.18
CA LEU A 367 -12.42 16.49 -8.20
C LEU A 367 -11.87 15.11 -7.79
N GLY A 368 -11.52 14.93 -6.52
CA GLY A 368 -11.06 13.65 -6.00
C GLY A 368 -12.11 12.54 -6.11
N ALA A 369 -13.32 12.80 -5.65
CA ALA A 369 -14.42 11.84 -5.74
C ALA A 369 -14.73 11.45 -7.20
N GLU A 370 -14.75 12.42 -8.11
CA GLU A 370 -14.97 12.17 -9.54
C GLU A 370 -13.86 11.30 -10.14
N ARG A 371 -12.58 11.55 -9.84
CA ARG A 371 -11.47 10.72 -10.34
C ARG A 371 -11.55 9.27 -9.83
N ILE A 372 -11.90 9.06 -8.54
CA ILE A 372 -12.11 7.69 -8.04
C ILE A 372 -13.26 7.03 -8.79
N ARG A 373 -14.39 7.70 -8.93
CA ARG A 373 -15.56 7.13 -9.59
C ARG A 373 -15.32 6.76 -11.04
N THR A 374 -14.51 7.53 -11.79
CA THR A 374 -14.37 7.36 -13.24
C THR A 374 -13.07 6.71 -13.69
N GLN A 375 -11.98 6.82 -12.91
CA GLN A 375 -10.63 6.46 -13.37
C GLN A 375 -9.87 5.52 -12.42
N LEU A 376 -10.03 5.68 -11.10
CA LEU A 376 -9.18 5.03 -10.11
C LEU A 376 -9.97 4.06 -9.21
N ASN A 377 -11.08 3.49 -9.72
CA ASN A 377 -11.86 2.49 -9.02
C ASN A 377 -11.31 1.08 -9.25
N TRP A 378 -11.78 0.14 -8.42
CA TRP A 378 -11.33 -1.25 -8.48
C TRP A 378 -11.77 -1.95 -9.77
N GLU A 379 -12.93 -1.62 -10.31
CA GLU A 379 -13.46 -2.19 -11.55
C GLU A 379 -12.49 -1.97 -12.73
N LYS A 380 -11.89 -0.79 -12.82
CA LYS A 380 -10.84 -0.49 -13.82
C LYS A 380 -9.57 -1.32 -13.60
N SER A 381 -9.20 -1.54 -12.37
CA SER A 381 -8.06 -2.42 -12.03
C SER A 381 -8.36 -3.88 -12.40
N VAL A 382 -9.58 -4.36 -12.16
CA VAL A 382 -10.00 -5.72 -12.52
C VAL A 382 -9.94 -5.92 -14.04
N GLU A 383 -10.39 -4.95 -14.86
CA GLU A 383 -10.26 -5.02 -16.30
C GLU A 383 -8.81 -5.28 -16.72
N GLN A 384 -7.85 -4.53 -16.15
CA GLN A 384 -6.43 -4.69 -16.44
C GLN A 384 -5.84 -6.01 -15.90
N LEU A 385 -6.29 -6.42 -14.71
CA LEU A 385 -5.91 -7.72 -14.13
C LEU A 385 -6.32 -8.86 -15.05
N LEU A 386 -7.56 -8.88 -15.51
CA LEU A 386 -8.06 -9.92 -16.39
C LEU A 386 -7.35 -9.92 -17.76
N CYS A 387 -7.09 -8.75 -18.35
CA CYS A 387 -6.28 -8.64 -19.57
C CYS A 387 -4.87 -9.24 -19.38
N ALA A 388 -4.25 -9.01 -18.23
CA ALA A 388 -2.93 -9.59 -17.92
C ALA A 388 -2.97 -11.13 -17.86
N TYR A 389 -4.04 -11.69 -17.29
CA TYR A 389 -4.24 -13.13 -17.21
C TYR A 389 -4.60 -13.77 -18.56
N GLU A 390 -5.30 -13.04 -19.42
CA GLU A 390 -5.59 -13.48 -20.80
C GLU A 390 -4.34 -13.48 -21.68
N ALA A 391 -3.41 -12.55 -21.43
CA ALA A 391 -2.17 -12.44 -22.20
C ALA A 391 -1.19 -13.62 -21.99
N VAL A 392 -1.42 -14.48 -21.00
CA VAL A 392 -0.61 -15.69 -20.70
C VAL A 392 -1.36 -17.01 -21.00
N GLN A 393 -2.54 -16.95 -21.60
CA GLN A 393 -3.32 -18.11 -22.04
C GLN A 393 -3.23 -18.30 -23.55
#